data_ace1b80dbd2251812c272ae339843393
#
_entry.id   ace1b80dbd2251812c272ae339843393
#
_cell.length_a   1.000
_cell.length_b   1.000
_cell.length_c   1.000
_cell.angle_alpha   90.00
_cell.angle_beta   90.00
_cell.angle_gamma   90.00
#
_symmetry.space_group_name_H-M   'P 1'
#
loop_
_entity.id
_entity.type
_entity.pdbx_description
1 polymer ?
#
loop_
_entity_poly.entity_id
_entity_poly.type
_entity_poly.pdbx_seq_one_letter_code
_entity_poly.pdbx_strand_id
1 'polypeptide(L)'
;RTKMFCDSKNDPEEKKPNVNICPVCMAHPGTLPVINKEAVKHVLRVGKAISGELADFTEFDRKNYFYPDIPKGYQISQYKYPLVKGGQLAGVLVTRVHLEEDTATSKHDRGEYSLVDFNRAGVPLMELVTEPVIHDAETAVRFAKELQLLLRYLGASDANMEKGEMRVEANISVSPEGSDKFGTKVEVKNLNSFKVVEKAILYEIKRQTKAIESGEEVIQETRGWDEKKQETFSQRKKESSHDYRYFPDPDLPKLKISEIPEFQKLELPELPWEKRERYKKEYGIKDEDIESYITDASLSKFFEEVSKILKEKELIKLASNYITSDIIGILASVKEANLPPA
;
A
#
# COMPACT_ATOMS: atom_id res chain seq x y z
N ARG A 1 -14.41 -9.86 -8.29
CA ARG A 1 -13.68 -9.48 -7.05
C ARG A 1 -14.64 -9.60 -5.89
N THR A 2 -14.27 -10.33 -4.85
CA THR A 2 -15.05 -10.52 -3.62
C THR A 2 -14.27 -10.00 -2.41
N LYS A 3 -14.96 -9.88 -1.29
CA LYS A 3 -14.33 -9.56 -0.01
C LYS A 3 -13.42 -10.69 0.48
N MET A 4 -12.69 -10.44 1.59
CA MET A 4 -11.68 -11.36 2.09
C MET A 4 -12.27 -12.68 2.63
N PHE A 5 -13.40 -12.60 3.32
CA PHE A 5 -13.97 -13.74 4.01
C PHE A 5 -15.42 -14.06 3.63
N CYS A 6 -15.94 -13.47 2.53
CA CYS A 6 -17.28 -13.72 1.99
C CYS A 6 -17.33 -13.41 0.49
N ASP A 7 -18.42 -13.75 -0.16
CA ASP A 7 -18.66 -13.53 -1.59
C ASP A 7 -19.29 -12.17 -1.94
N SER A 8 -19.47 -11.28 -0.95
CA SER A 8 -19.90 -9.91 -1.22
C SER A 8 -18.97 -9.22 -2.20
N LYS A 9 -19.54 -8.42 -3.08
CA LYS A 9 -18.79 -7.69 -4.11
C LYS A 9 -17.79 -6.72 -3.46
N ASN A 10 -16.56 -6.76 -3.93
CA ASN A 10 -15.54 -5.73 -3.66
C ASN A 10 -15.53 -4.75 -4.83
N ASP A 11 -16.22 -3.63 -4.68
CA ASP A 11 -16.39 -2.60 -5.68
C ASP A 11 -16.05 -1.22 -5.09
N PRO A 12 -14.86 -0.70 -5.34
CA PRO A 12 -14.44 0.61 -4.83
C PRO A 12 -15.16 1.80 -5.49
N GLU A 13 -15.82 1.59 -6.64
CA GLU A 13 -16.56 2.63 -7.35
C GLU A 13 -18.03 2.76 -6.90
N GLU A 14 -18.51 1.87 -6.02
CA GLU A 14 -19.86 1.91 -5.51
C GLU A 14 -20.07 3.13 -4.60
N LYS A 15 -20.99 4.00 -5.00
CA LYS A 15 -21.28 5.26 -4.28
C LYS A 15 -22.43 5.13 -3.29
N LYS A 16 -23.33 4.16 -3.50
CA LYS A 16 -24.45 3.93 -2.60
C LYS A 16 -23.97 3.15 -1.36
N PRO A 17 -24.13 3.70 -0.15
CA PRO A 17 -23.63 3.04 1.05
C PRO A 17 -24.40 1.77 1.37
N ASN A 18 -23.71 0.82 1.97
CA ASN A 18 -24.29 -0.41 2.54
C ASN A 18 -25.06 -1.30 1.54
N VAL A 19 -24.60 -1.39 0.27
CA VAL A 19 -25.19 -2.27 -0.75
C VAL A 19 -24.34 -3.51 -1.00
N ASN A 20 -23.04 -3.43 -0.84
CA ASN A 20 -22.12 -4.54 -0.99
C ASN A 20 -21.84 -5.21 0.37
N ILE A 21 -22.88 -5.70 1.01
CA ILE A 21 -22.87 -6.31 2.34
C ILE A 21 -23.60 -7.65 2.36
N CYS A 22 -23.23 -8.53 3.29
CA CYS A 22 -23.90 -9.80 3.54
C CYS A 22 -23.85 -10.13 5.05
N PRO A 23 -24.58 -11.14 5.52
CA PRO A 23 -24.55 -11.53 6.93
C PRO A 23 -23.16 -11.81 7.48
N VAL A 24 -22.22 -12.33 6.67
CA VAL A 24 -20.84 -12.64 7.11
C VAL A 24 -20.07 -11.35 7.40
N CYS A 25 -19.96 -10.42 6.43
CA CYS A 25 -19.21 -9.19 6.65
C CYS A 25 -19.91 -8.21 7.63
N MET A 26 -21.21 -8.43 7.91
CA MET A 26 -21.97 -7.72 8.94
C MET A 26 -21.94 -8.43 10.30
N ALA A 27 -21.20 -9.53 10.41
CA ALA A 27 -21.03 -10.29 11.64
C ALA A 27 -22.35 -10.82 12.26
N HIS A 28 -23.30 -11.24 11.43
CA HIS A 28 -24.53 -11.82 11.95
C HIS A 28 -24.23 -13.14 12.67
N PRO A 29 -24.88 -13.42 13.81
CA PRO A 29 -24.67 -14.66 14.54
C PRO A 29 -24.92 -15.91 13.68
N GLY A 30 -24.04 -16.91 13.80
CA GLY A 30 -24.15 -18.18 13.08
C GLY A 30 -23.57 -18.18 11.67
N THR A 31 -22.95 -17.09 11.21
CA THR A 31 -22.25 -17.03 9.92
C THR A 31 -20.77 -17.38 10.08
N LEU A 32 -20.21 -18.06 9.06
CA LEU A 32 -18.81 -18.47 9.06
C LEU A 32 -18.03 -17.79 7.92
N PRO A 33 -16.81 -17.32 8.18
CA PRO A 33 -15.93 -16.74 7.16
C PRO A 33 -15.34 -17.82 6.25
N VAL A 34 -15.04 -17.46 4.99
CA VAL A 34 -14.35 -18.32 4.02
C VAL A 34 -13.22 -17.53 3.36
N ILE A 35 -12.00 -18.06 3.37
CA ILE A 35 -10.81 -17.37 2.89
C ILE A 35 -10.85 -17.14 1.38
N ASN A 36 -10.62 -15.89 0.95
CA ASN A 36 -10.43 -15.53 -0.45
C ASN A 36 -9.04 -15.97 -0.94
N LYS A 37 -9.01 -17.05 -1.72
CA LYS A 37 -7.78 -17.66 -2.23
C LYS A 37 -6.96 -16.71 -3.12
N GLU A 38 -7.61 -15.90 -3.94
CA GLU A 38 -6.90 -14.95 -4.82
C GLU A 38 -6.20 -13.85 -4.03
N ALA A 39 -6.79 -13.39 -2.92
CA ALA A 39 -6.14 -12.43 -2.04
C ALA A 39 -4.84 -13.01 -1.43
N VAL A 40 -4.87 -14.26 -0.98
CA VAL A 40 -3.67 -14.97 -0.50
C VAL A 40 -2.63 -15.07 -1.60
N LYS A 41 -3.03 -15.45 -2.82
CA LYS A 41 -2.14 -15.55 -3.98
C LYS A 41 -1.46 -14.22 -4.32
N HIS A 42 -2.18 -13.10 -4.23
CA HIS A 42 -1.59 -11.77 -4.45
C HIS A 42 -0.48 -11.46 -3.44
N VAL A 43 -0.69 -11.75 -2.15
CA VAL A 43 0.36 -11.56 -1.13
C VAL A 43 1.59 -12.42 -1.40
N LEU A 44 1.39 -13.70 -1.75
CA LEU A 44 2.49 -14.60 -2.09
C LEU A 44 3.26 -14.13 -3.33
N ARG A 45 2.57 -13.58 -4.34
CA ARG A 45 3.23 -12.99 -5.53
C ARG A 45 4.04 -11.75 -5.18
N VAL A 46 3.53 -10.88 -4.32
CA VAL A 46 4.31 -9.73 -3.79
C VAL A 46 5.53 -10.24 -3.05
N GLY A 47 5.36 -11.21 -2.14
CA GLY A 47 6.48 -11.82 -1.41
C GLY A 47 7.55 -12.38 -2.32
N LYS A 48 7.16 -13.12 -3.36
CA LYS A 48 8.09 -13.66 -4.37
C LYS A 48 8.81 -12.55 -5.13
N ALA A 49 8.10 -11.47 -5.52
CA ALA A 49 8.68 -10.37 -6.28
C ALA A 49 9.74 -9.59 -5.47
N ILE A 50 9.55 -9.43 -4.16
CA ILE A 50 10.54 -8.77 -3.28
C ILE A 50 11.60 -9.72 -2.70
N SER A 51 11.64 -10.97 -3.19
CA SER A 51 12.53 -12.03 -2.67
C SER A 51 12.36 -12.31 -1.18
N GLY A 52 11.14 -12.20 -0.67
CA GLY A 52 10.78 -12.57 0.69
C GLY A 52 10.64 -14.09 0.87
N GLU A 53 10.78 -14.54 2.10
CA GLU A 53 10.52 -15.92 2.50
C GLU A 53 8.99 -16.15 2.56
N LEU A 54 8.50 -17.05 1.70
CA LEU A 54 7.10 -17.43 1.68
C LEU A 54 6.82 -18.48 2.75
N ALA A 55 5.82 -18.24 3.59
CA ALA A 55 5.43 -19.19 4.62
C ALA A 55 4.85 -20.46 3.99
N ASP A 56 5.27 -21.64 4.47
CA ASP A 56 4.56 -22.90 4.16
C ASP A 56 3.33 -23.07 5.05
N PHE A 57 3.42 -22.63 6.30
CA PHE A 57 2.31 -22.63 7.25
C PHE A 57 1.87 -21.21 7.58
N THR A 58 0.58 -20.93 7.51
CA THR A 58 -0.02 -19.68 7.95
C THR A 58 -1.39 -19.92 8.59
N GLU A 59 -1.77 -19.01 9.47
CA GLU A 59 -3.10 -18.95 10.08
C GLU A 59 -3.56 -17.52 10.21
N PHE A 60 -4.86 -17.32 10.33
CA PHE A 60 -5.44 -16.01 10.62
C PHE A 60 -5.75 -15.90 12.10
N ASP A 61 -5.48 -14.71 12.65
CA ASP A 61 -5.69 -14.36 14.05
C ASP A 61 -6.82 -13.33 14.17
N ARG A 62 -7.51 -13.34 15.30
CA ARG A 62 -8.43 -12.28 15.71
C ARG A 62 -7.65 -11.21 16.44
N LYS A 63 -7.64 -9.98 15.88
CA LYS A 63 -7.15 -8.76 16.51
C LYS A 63 -8.32 -8.06 17.19
N ASN A 64 -8.42 -8.18 18.51
CA ASN A 64 -9.62 -7.77 19.24
C ASN A 64 -9.57 -6.29 19.58
N TYR A 65 -10.56 -5.53 19.11
CA TYR A 65 -10.83 -4.17 19.53
C TYR A 65 -12.26 -3.77 19.13
N PHE A 66 -12.86 -2.87 19.91
CA PHE A 66 -14.24 -2.45 19.72
C PHE A 66 -14.28 -1.08 19.05
N TYR A 67 -14.82 -1.04 17.84
CA TYR A 67 -15.02 0.18 17.10
C TYR A 67 -16.27 0.05 16.22
N PRO A 68 -17.02 1.16 15.95
CA PRO A 68 -18.26 1.08 15.17
C PRO A 68 -18.08 0.54 13.75
N ASP A 69 -16.90 0.69 13.16
CA ASP A 69 -16.56 0.23 11.81
C ASP A 69 -16.07 -1.21 11.75
N ILE A 70 -16.03 -1.91 12.88
CA ILE A 70 -15.69 -3.35 12.98
C ILE A 70 -16.88 -4.12 13.57
N PRO A 71 -17.77 -4.65 12.71
CA PRO A 71 -19.01 -5.29 13.17
C PRO A 71 -18.80 -6.48 14.10
N LYS A 72 -17.70 -7.22 13.91
CA LYS A 72 -17.36 -8.42 14.70
C LYS A 72 -16.79 -8.11 16.08
N GLY A 73 -16.37 -6.86 16.34
CA GLY A 73 -15.58 -6.52 17.52
C GLY A 73 -14.13 -6.99 17.46
N TYR A 74 -13.71 -7.54 16.33
CA TYR A 74 -12.33 -7.91 16.01
C TYR A 74 -12.09 -7.78 14.50
N GLN A 75 -10.83 -7.63 14.12
CA GLN A 75 -10.36 -7.69 12.75
C GLN A 75 -9.65 -9.02 12.53
N ILE A 76 -9.96 -9.73 11.46
CA ILE A 76 -9.19 -10.92 11.08
C ILE A 76 -7.92 -10.44 10.37
N SER A 77 -6.77 -10.86 10.90
CA SER A 77 -5.44 -10.44 10.48
C SER A 77 -4.45 -11.60 10.60
N GLN A 78 -3.16 -11.36 10.45
CA GLN A 78 -2.10 -12.35 10.68
C GLN A 78 -1.03 -11.73 11.61
N TYR A 79 -0.80 -12.33 12.75
CA TYR A 79 0.18 -11.83 13.72
C TYR A 79 1.42 -12.72 13.80
N LYS A 80 1.23 -13.98 14.20
CA LYS A 80 2.33 -14.91 14.45
C LYS A 80 2.92 -15.52 13.17
N TYR A 81 2.07 -15.82 12.21
CA TYR A 81 2.42 -16.54 11.00
C TYR A 81 2.00 -15.75 9.74
N PRO A 82 2.68 -14.60 9.45
CA PRO A 82 2.42 -13.85 8.23
C PRO A 82 2.77 -14.68 6.99
N LEU A 83 2.12 -14.39 5.87
CA LEU A 83 2.36 -15.07 4.58
C LEU A 83 3.78 -14.86 4.04
N VAL A 84 4.40 -13.74 4.36
CA VAL A 84 5.76 -13.40 3.88
C VAL A 84 6.57 -12.80 5.00
N LYS A 85 7.83 -13.21 5.11
CA LYS A 85 8.84 -12.63 6.00
C LYS A 85 10.02 -12.14 5.19
N GLY A 86 10.57 -11.00 5.59
CA GLY A 86 11.74 -10.42 4.92
C GLY A 86 11.46 -9.98 3.49
N GLY A 87 12.52 -9.84 2.73
CA GLY A 87 12.53 -9.32 1.37
C GLY A 87 13.06 -7.89 1.30
N GLN A 88 13.16 -7.37 0.08
CA GLN A 88 13.70 -6.04 -0.18
C GLN A 88 13.01 -5.40 -1.37
N LEU A 89 12.77 -4.10 -1.31
CA LEU A 89 12.23 -3.31 -2.42
C LEU A 89 12.89 -1.92 -2.42
N ALA A 90 13.36 -1.48 -3.56
CA ALA A 90 14.02 -0.16 -3.72
C ALA A 90 15.13 0.12 -2.69
N GLY A 91 15.88 -0.91 -2.26
CA GLY A 91 16.93 -0.81 -1.25
C GLY A 91 16.44 -0.85 0.20
N VAL A 92 15.13 -0.93 0.45
CA VAL A 92 14.55 -0.98 1.78
C VAL A 92 14.20 -2.42 2.17
N LEU A 93 14.65 -2.85 3.34
CA LEU A 93 14.35 -4.16 3.90
C LEU A 93 12.90 -4.21 4.41
N VAL A 94 12.24 -5.32 4.15
CA VAL A 94 10.88 -5.59 4.57
C VAL A 94 10.91 -6.56 5.76
N THR A 95 10.13 -6.29 6.79
CA THR A 95 9.95 -7.20 7.92
C THR A 95 8.99 -8.33 7.56
N ARG A 96 7.83 -7.95 6.99
CA ARG A 96 6.76 -8.89 6.62
C ARG A 96 5.76 -8.29 5.63
N VAL A 97 5.06 -9.18 4.96
CA VAL A 97 3.79 -8.85 4.28
C VAL A 97 2.74 -9.82 4.77
N HIS A 98 1.64 -9.29 5.28
CA HIS A 98 0.54 -10.09 5.79
C HIS A 98 -0.81 -9.63 5.21
N LEU A 99 -1.82 -10.44 5.42
CA LEU A 99 -3.15 -10.23 4.87
C LEU A 99 -4.15 -10.09 6.00
N GLU A 100 -5.01 -9.09 5.89
CA GLU A 100 -6.10 -8.82 6.81
C GLU A 100 -7.35 -8.35 6.08
N GLU A 101 -8.42 -8.11 6.79
CA GLU A 101 -9.62 -7.46 6.27
C GLU A 101 -9.64 -5.97 6.61
N ASP A 102 -10.14 -5.14 5.69
CA ASP A 102 -10.33 -3.72 5.97
C ASP A 102 -11.60 -3.48 6.81
N THR A 103 -11.63 -2.34 7.48
CA THR A 103 -12.78 -1.88 8.28
C THR A 103 -13.77 -1.11 7.42
N ALA A 104 -14.96 -0.83 7.95
CA ALA A 104 -15.93 0.04 7.30
C ALA A 104 -15.40 1.48 7.18
N THR A 105 -16.03 2.28 6.35
CA THR A 105 -15.75 3.71 6.24
C THR A 105 -16.61 4.49 7.22
N SER A 106 -15.98 5.25 8.12
CA SER A 106 -16.66 6.14 9.07
C SER A 106 -16.56 7.60 8.61
N LYS A 107 -17.68 8.33 8.66
CA LYS A 107 -17.77 9.77 8.35
C LYS A 107 -18.27 10.51 9.59
N HIS A 108 -17.51 11.52 10.02
CA HIS A 108 -17.74 12.28 11.26
C HIS A 108 -18.07 13.76 10.99
N ASP A 109 -18.35 14.14 9.76
CA ASP A 109 -18.47 15.52 9.27
C ASP A 109 -19.90 16.08 9.28
N ARG A 110 -20.88 15.31 9.79
CA ARG A 110 -22.30 15.65 9.68
C ARG A 110 -23.05 15.80 11.01
N GLY A 111 -22.39 16.32 12.06
CA GLY A 111 -23.04 16.61 13.36
C GLY A 111 -22.53 15.72 14.50
N GLU A 112 -23.37 15.46 15.50
CA GLU A 112 -23.03 14.71 16.71
C GLU A 112 -23.06 13.17 16.53
N TYR A 113 -23.23 12.68 15.32
CA TYR A 113 -23.30 11.26 14.98
C TYR A 113 -22.29 10.90 13.88
N SER A 114 -21.92 9.64 13.84
CA SER A 114 -21.08 9.08 12.77
C SER A 114 -21.91 8.24 11.82
N LEU A 115 -21.66 8.40 10.52
CA LEU A 115 -22.22 7.53 9.49
C LEU A 115 -21.20 6.43 9.17
N VAL A 116 -21.64 5.18 9.11
CA VAL A 116 -20.79 4.03 8.81
C VAL A 116 -21.28 3.37 7.52
N ASP A 117 -20.35 3.24 6.57
CA ASP A 117 -20.56 2.52 5.31
C ASP A 117 -19.76 1.21 5.33
N PHE A 118 -20.46 0.10 5.39
CA PHE A 118 -19.90 -1.24 5.46
C PHE A 118 -19.53 -1.84 4.09
N ASN A 119 -19.65 -1.10 3.00
CA ASN A 119 -19.21 -1.58 1.68
C ASN A 119 -17.73 -1.98 1.71
N ARG A 120 -16.88 -1.25 2.46
CA ARG A 120 -15.46 -1.54 2.60
C ARG A 120 -15.16 -2.64 3.65
N ALA A 121 -16.03 -2.83 4.64
CA ALA A 121 -15.80 -3.83 5.70
C ALA A 121 -15.59 -5.22 5.10
N GLY A 122 -14.47 -5.85 5.45
CA GLY A 122 -14.10 -7.17 4.95
C GLY A 122 -13.41 -7.18 3.57
N VAL A 123 -13.09 -6.03 2.99
CA VAL A 123 -12.26 -5.96 1.77
C VAL A 123 -10.84 -6.48 2.09
N PRO A 124 -10.20 -7.28 1.20
CA PRO A 124 -8.84 -7.73 1.44
C PRO A 124 -7.87 -6.55 1.60
N LEU A 125 -7.10 -6.55 2.67
CA LEU A 125 -6.09 -5.54 2.97
C LEU A 125 -4.74 -6.22 3.16
N MET A 126 -3.80 -5.90 2.29
CA MET A 126 -2.40 -6.32 2.40
C MET A 126 -1.65 -5.26 3.19
N GLU A 127 -0.98 -5.65 4.27
CA GLU A 127 -0.10 -4.76 5.01
C GLU A 127 1.36 -5.20 4.82
N LEU A 128 2.20 -4.27 4.37
CA LEU A 128 3.64 -4.43 4.28
C LEU A 128 4.30 -3.54 5.34
N VAL A 129 5.19 -4.14 6.12
CA VAL A 129 5.96 -3.45 7.18
C VAL A 129 7.43 -3.52 6.83
N THR A 130 8.10 -2.36 6.84
CA THR A 130 9.54 -2.26 6.62
C THR A 130 10.34 -2.42 7.91
N GLU A 131 11.60 -2.82 7.79
CA GLU A 131 12.57 -2.60 8.85
C GLU A 131 12.83 -1.09 9.03
N PRO A 132 13.28 -0.65 10.21
CA PRO A 132 13.59 0.76 10.48
C PRO A 132 14.92 1.20 9.86
N VAL A 133 15.05 1.05 8.54
CA VAL A 133 16.27 1.32 7.75
C VAL A 133 16.13 2.53 6.83
N ILE A 134 14.99 3.24 6.92
CA ILE A 134 14.74 4.46 6.15
C ILE A 134 15.17 5.65 7.00
N HIS A 135 16.11 6.46 6.51
CA HIS A 135 16.70 7.58 7.24
C HIS A 135 16.35 8.96 6.68
N ASP A 136 15.60 9.01 5.57
CA ASP A 136 15.19 10.26 4.91
C ASP A 136 13.83 10.12 4.22
N ALA A 137 13.21 11.28 3.96
CA ALA A 137 11.89 11.34 3.33
C ALA A 137 11.90 10.90 1.86
N GLU A 138 12.99 11.16 1.13
CA GLU A 138 13.15 10.80 -0.28
C GLU A 138 13.12 9.28 -0.46
N THR A 139 13.89 8.56 0.36
CA THR A 139 13.91 7.09 0.38
C THR A 139 12.54 6.51 0.72
N ALA A 140 11.81 7.11 1.68
CA ALA A 140 10.45 6.67 2.03
C ALA A 140 9.49 6.83 0.84
N VAL A 141 9.55 7.96 0.16
CA VAL A 141 8.70 8.23 -1.02
C VAL A 141 9.07 7.33 -2.19
N ARG A 142 10.36 7.13 -2.46
CA ARG A 142 10.84 6.21 -3.50
C ARG A 142 10.34 4.78 -3.26
N PHE A 143 10.46 4.30 -2.03
CA PHE A 143 9.94 2.99 -1.63
C PHE A 143 8.42 2.88 -1.86
N ALA A 144 7.65 3.87 -1.40
CA ALA A 144 6.19 3.86 -1.53
C ALA A 144 5.74 3.90 -3.00
N LYS A 145 6.42 4.68 -3.86
CA LYS A 145 6.17 4.71 -5.32
C LYS A 145 6.49 3.37 -5.97
N GLU A 146 7.63 2.77 -5.62
CA GLU A 146 8.01 1.48 -6.19
C GLU A 146 7.06 0.36 -5.75
N LEU A 147 6.57 0.39 -4.50
CA LEU A 147 5.54 -0.54 -4.04
C LEU A 147 4.23 -0.36 -4.80
N GLN A 148 3.76 0.88 -5.00
CA GLN A 148 2.58 1.16 -5.81
C GLN A 148 2.72 0.57 -7.21
N LEU A 149 3.87 0.78 -7.83
CA LEU A 149 4.17 0.30 -9.17
C LEU A 149 4.18 -1.23 -9.23
N LEU A 150 4.84 -1.88 -8.27
CA LEU A 150 4.85 -3.33 -8.13
C LEU A 150 3.43 -3.91 -8.03
N LEU A 151 2.57 -3.34 -7.19
CA LEU A 151 1.19 -3.80 -7.01
C LEU A 151 0.39 -3.71 -8.32
N ARG A 152 0.58 -2.65 -9.10
CA ARG A 152 -0.03 -2.47 -10.43
C ARG A 152 0.48 -3.49 -11.43
N TYR A 153 1.78 -3.71 -11.52
CA TYR A 153 2.39 -4.71 -12.41
C TYR A 153 1.92 -6.14 -12.10
N LEU A 154 1.76 -6.44 -10.83
CA LEU A 154 1.21 -7.73 -10.40
C LEU A 154 -0.32 -7.84 -10.59
N GLY A 155 -1.01 -6.75 -10.95
CA GLY A 155 -2.48 -6.71 -11.00
C GLY A 155 -3.13 -7.00 -9.64
N ALA A 156 -2.40 -6.75 -8.55
CA ALA A 156 -2.90 -6.98 -7.19
C ALA A 156 -3.82 -5.85 -6.74
N SER A 157 -3.48 -4.60 -7.08
CA SER A 157 -4.26 -3.39 -6.78
C SER A 157 -3.89 -2.28 -7.76
N ASP A 158 -4.82 -1.37 -8.03
CA ASP A 158 -4.53 -0.10 -8.71
C ASP A 158 -3.74 0.84 -7.78
N ALA A 159 -3.79 0.56 -6.48
CA ALA A 159 -3.04 1.24 -5.42
C ALA A 159 -3.19 2.79 -5.50
N ASN A 160 -4.41 3.25 -5.76
CA ASN A 160 -4.71 4.67 -5.84
C ASN A 160 -4.85 5.25 -4.43
N MET A 161 -3.95 6.17 -4.06
CA MET A 161 -3.94 6.79 -2.73
C MET A 161 -5.14 7.70 -2.50
N GLU A 162 -5.60 8.42 -3.53
CA GLU A 162 -6.75 9.35 -3.44
C GLU A 162 -8.06 8.59 -3.23
N LYS A 163 -8.17 7.39 -3.79
CA LYS A 163 -9.32 6.49 -3.59
C LYS A 163 -9.20 5.66 -2.30
N GLY A 164 -8.08 5.76 -1.58
CA GLY A 164 -7.81 4.98 -0.37
C GLY A 164 -7.49 3.51 -0.61
N GLU A 165 -7.14 3.14 -1.85
CA GLU A 165 -6.71 1.77 -2.20
C GLU A 165 -5.27 1.47 -1.75
N MET A 166 -4.49 2.50 -1.50
CA MET A 166 -3.19 2.44 -0.86
C MET A 166 -3.11 3.52 0.20
N ARG A 167 -2.65 3.15 1.39
CA ARG A 167 -2.43 4.06 2.51
C ARG A 167 -0.98 3.93 2.96
N VAL A 168 -0.37 5.05 3.31
CA VAL A 168 0.97 5.09 3.86
C VAL A 168 0.90 5.62 5.29
N GLU A 169 1.51 4.92 6.20
CA GLU A 169 1.70 5.34 7.58
C GLU A 169 3.21 5.42 7.85
N ALA A 170 3.65 6.50 8.48
CA ALA A 170 5.05 6.70 8.80
C ALA A 170 5.28 6.62 10.30
N ASN A 171 6.14 5.68 10.73
CA ASN A 171 6.63 5.61 12.09
C ASN A 171 7.99 6.31 12.17
N ILE A 172 8.05 7.45 12.84
CA ILE A 172 9.21 8.33 12.85
C ILE A 172 9.74 8.47 14.27
N SER A 173 11.06 8.30 14.42
CA SER A 173 11.77 8.60 15.65
C SER A 173 13.09 9.30 15.33
N VAL A 174 13.51 10.22 16.19
CA VAL A 174 14.77 10.94 16.09
C VAL A 174 15.62 10.62 17.31
N SER A 175 16.90 10.37 17.11
CA SER A 175 17.88 10.15 18.16
C SER A 175 19.16 10.93 17.86
N PRO A 176 20.00 11.24 18.88
CA PRO A 176 21.30 11.85 18.65
C PRO A 176 22.16 11.02 17.70
N GLU A 177 22.98 11.72 16.91
CA GLU A 177 23.93 11.07 16.00
C GLU A 177 24.88 10.14 16.77
N GLY A 178 25.09 8.93 16.23
CA GLY A 178 25.91 7.90 16.88
C GLY A 178 25.20 7.12 18.00
N SER A 179 23.93 7.36 18.25
CA SER A 179 23.14 6.56 19.19
C SER A 179 22.77 5.20 18.62
N ASP A 180 23.03 4.13 19.37
CA ASP A 180 22.57 2.77 19.03
C ASP A 180 21.07 2.55 19.36
N LYS A 181 20.42 3.52 19.99
CA LYS A 181 19.01 3.43 20.40
C LYS A 181 18.14 4.36 19.56
N PHE A 182 17.02 3.82 19.11
CA PHE A 182 15.98 4.64 18.50
C PHE A 182 15.35 5.60 19.51
N GLY A 183 14.95 6.78 19.05
CA GLY A 183 14.15 7.70 19.82
C GLY A 183 12.71 7.23 20.00
N THR A 184 11.89 8.06 20.64
CA THR A 184 10.47 7.78 20.84
C THR A 184 9.73 7.80 19.52
N LYS A 185 9.03 6.71 19.21
CA LYS A 185 8.29 6.52 17.96
C LYS A 185 7.00 7.34 17.95
N VAL A 186 6.82 8.14 16.91
CA VAL A 186 5.58 8.83 16.57
C VAL A 186 5.02 8.24 15.27
N GLU A 187 3.78 7.82 15.28
CA GLU A 187 3.07 7.30 14.13
C GLU A 187 2.29 8.41 13.44
N VAL A 188 2.53 8.65 12.15
CA VAL A 188 1.75 9.62 11.37
C VAL A 188 0.87 8.87 10.38
N LYS A 189 -0.44 9.09 10.49
CA LYS A 189 -1.48 8.46 9.66
C LYS A 189 -2.11 9.44 8.67
N ASN A 190 -2.96 8.91 7.79
CA ASN A 190 -3.72 9.67 6.79
C ASN A 190 -2.85 10.41 5.77
N LEU A 191 -1.75 9.79 5.34
CA LEU A 191 -0.87 10.29 4.30
C LEU A 191 -1.40 9.81 2.93
N ASN A 192 -2.21 10.65 2.29
CA ASN A 192 -3.01 10.31 1.11
C ASN A 192 -2.35 10.65 -0.23
N SER A 193 -1.10 11.09 -0.22
CA SER A 193 -0.28 11.30 -1.42
C SER A 193 1.20 11.21 -1.08
N PHE A 194 2.03 10.90 -2.07
CA PHE A 194 3.49 10.85 -1.88
C PHE A 194 4.09 12.18 -1.44
N LYS A 195 3.53 13.29 -1.92
CA LYS A 195 3.93 14.64 -1.49
C LYS A 195 3.61 14.90 -0.02
N VAL A 196 2.46 14.38 0.46
CA VAL A 196 2.09 14.47 1.88
C VAL A 196 2.99 13.58 2.73
N VAL A 197 3.36 12.38 2.26
CA VAL A 197 4.32 11.50 2.95
C VAL A 197 5.64 12.23 3.17
N GLU A 198 6.20 12.83 2.12
CA GLU A 198 7.46 13.59 2.20
C GLU A 198 7.37 14.73 3.22
N LYS A 199 6.36 15.59 3.07
CA LYS A 199 6.16 16.75 3.95
C LYS A 199 5.96 16.36 5.41
N ALA A 200 5.17 15.33 5.68
CA ALA A 200 4.91 14.87 7.03
C ALA A 200 6.16 14.31 7.70
N ILE A 201 6.98 13.54 6.98
CA ILE A 201 8.25 13.03 7.49
C ILE A 201 9.21 14.18 7.80
N LEU A 202 9.41 15.11 6.86
CA LEU A 202 10.28 16.27 7.06
C LEU A 202 9.81 17.15 8.23
N TYR A 203 8.51 17.36 8.36
CA TYR A 203 7.94 18.10 9.48
C TYR A 203 8.21 17.40 10.81
N GLU A 204 7.94 16.08 10.91
CA GLU A 204 8.15 15.33 12.15
C GLU A 204 9.62 15.25 12.56
N ILE A 205 10.53 15.07 11.62
CA ILE A 205 11.97 15.12 11.90
C ILE A 205 12.32 16.47 12.55
N LYS A 206 11.90 17.57 11.93
CA LYS A 206 12.15 18.92 12.44
C LYS A 206 11.50 19.16 13.82
N ARG A 207 10.25 18.73 14.01
CA ARG A 207 9.52 18.88 15.27
C ARG A 207 10.19 18.13 16.41
N GLN A 208 10.52 16.84 16.18
CA GLN A 208 11.16 16.00 17.19
C GLN A 208 12.57 16.47 17.51
N THR A 209 13.35 16.86 16.51
CA THR A 209 14.70 17.44 16.71
C THR A 209 14.61 18.68 17.62
N LYS A 210 13.70 19.62 17.31
CA LYS A 210 13.52 20.82 18.10
C LYS A 210 13.12 20.51 19.56
N ALA A 211 12.22 19.56 19.78
CA ALA A 211 11.81 19.14 21.11
C ALA A 211 12.99 18.58 21.90
N ILE A 212 13.79 17.68 21.32
CA ILE A 212 14.95 17.09 21.97
C ILE A 212 16.01 18.17 22.28
N GLU A 213 16.30 19.07 21.35
CA GLU A 213 17.26 20.16 21.55
C GLU A 213 16.83 21.16 22.64
N SER A 214 15.51 21.38 22.82
CA SER A 214 14.97 22.21 23.90
C SER A 214 14.81 21.48 25.23
N GLY A 215 15.17 20.20 25.30
CA GLY A 215 15.03 19.37 26.50
C GLY A 215 13.59 18.90 26.77
N GLU A 216 12.71 19.03 25.78
CA GLU A 216 11.33 18.51 25.84
C GLU A 216 11.31 17.03 25.47
N GLU A 217 10.44 16.26 26.14
CA GLU A 217 10.26 14.85 25.84
C GLU A 217 9.33 14.64 24.64
N VAL A 218 9.77 13.80 23.70
CA VAL A 218 8.89 13.34 22.60
C VAL A 218 7.95 12.26 23.13
N ILE A 219 6.66 12.51 23.08
CA ILE A 219 5.63 11.58 23.56
C ILE A 219 5.27 10.59 22.45
N GLN A 220 5.13 9.30 22.81
CA GLN A 220 4.64 8.28 21.90
C GLN A 220 3.15 8.50 21.63
N GLU A 221 2.82 8.87 20.40
CA GLU A 221 1.46 9.21 20.00
C GLU A 221 1.19 8.85 18.54
N THR A 222 -0.10 8.85 18.18
CA THR A 222 -0.55 8.86 16.78
C THR A 222 -0.91 10.29 16.40
N ARG A 223 -0.39 10.74 15.26
CA ARG A 223 -0.61 12.07 14.68
C ARG A 223 -1.26 11.97 13.31
N GLY A 224 -2.02 12.99 12.93
CA GLY A 224 -2.54 13.18 11.58
C GLY A 224 -1.79 14.32 10.87
N TRP A 225 -2.01 14.45 9.56
CA TRP A 225 -1.51 15.57 8.77
C TRP A 225 -2.61 16.61 8.49
N ASP A 226 -2.34 17.87 8.77
CA ASP A 226 -3.20 19.00 8.42
C ASP A 226 -2.67 19.67 7.14
N GLU A 227 -3.37 19.45 6.02
CA GLU A 227 -2.95 19.98 4.72
C GLU A 227 -2.99 21.51 4.65
N LYS A 228 -3.87 22.17 5.41
CA LYS A 228 -3.98 23.64 5.40
C LYS A 228 -2.86 24.29 6.18
N LYS A 229 -2.52 23.74 7.33
CA LYS A 229 -1.46 24.25 8.19
C LYS A 229 -0.07 23.72 7.84
N GLN A 230 0.00 22.66 7.01
CA GLN A 230 1.25 21.96 6.65
C GLN A 230 2.02 21.47 7.89
N GLU A 231 1.28 20.90 8.85
CA GLU A 231 1.83 20.39 10.11
C GLU A 231 1.13 19.08 10.53
N THR A 232 1.78 18.33 11.40
CA THR A 232 1.15 17.21 12.07
C THR A 232 0.43 17.69 13.32
N PHE A 233 -0.70 17.05 13.65
CA PHE A 233 -1.44 17.32 14.90
C PHE A 233 -1.71 16.02 15.67
N SER A 234 -1.71 16.10 17.00
CA SER A 234 -2.00 14.94 17.85
C SER A 234 -3.44 14.49 17.67
N GLN A 235 -3.63 13.22 17.37
CA GLN A 235 -4.95 12.59 17.29
C GLN A 235 -5.24 11.79 18.56
N ARG A 236 -4.25 11.04 19.05
CA ARG A 236 -4.42 10.16 20.20
C ARG A 236 -3.07 9.94 20.87
N LYS A 237 -3.02 10.18 22.17
CA LYS A 237 -1.89 9.78 23.01
C LYS A 237 -2.02 8.29 23.32
N LYS A 238 -0.94 7.54 23.18
CA LYS A 238 -0.89 6.14 23.58
C LYS A 238 -0.55 6.07 25.08
N GLU A 239 -1.56 6.19 25.91
CA GLU A 239 -1.39 6.02 27.38
C GLU A 239 -1.16 4.54 27.76
N SER A 240 -1.54 3.60 26.87
CA SER A 240 -1.22 2.18 27.00
C SER A 240 -1.15 1.55 25.62
N SER A 241 -0.22 0.62 25.39
CA SER A 241 -0.25 -0.24 24.22
C SER A 241 -1.57 -1.04 24.27
N HIS A 242 -2.39 -0.95 23.20
CA HIS A 242 -3.57 -1.81 23.13
C HIS A 242 -3.10 -3.25 23.10
N ASP A 243 -3.43 -3.99 24.13
CA ASP A 243 -3.36 -5.44 24.11
C ASP A 243 -4.53 -5.94 23.26
N TYR A 244 -4.25 -6.22 21.98
CA TYR A 244 -5.25 -6.76 21.07
C TYR A 244 -5.62 -8.22 21.34
N ARG A 245 -4.97 -8.88 22.31
CA ARG A 245 -5.24 -10.25 22.72
C ARG A 245 -5.41 -11.18 21.51
N TYR A 246 -4.40 -11.16 20.64
CA TYR A 246 -4.40 -12.01 19.45
C TYR A 246 -4.56 -13.49 19.81
N PHE A 247 -5.43 -14.16 19.08
CA PHE A 247 -5.53 -15.62 19.11
C PHE A 247 -5.99 -16.14 17.74
N PRO A 248 -5.65 -17.40 17.37
CA PRO A 248 -6.04 -17.96 16.08
C PRO A 248 -7.56 -17.96 15.91
N ASP A 249 -8.04 -17.54 14.73
CA ASP A 249 -9.47 -17.59 14.42
C ASP A 249 -9.95 -19.05 14.37
N PRO A 250 -10.91 -19.46 15.20
CA PRO A 250 -11.35 -20.84 15.27
C PRO A 250 -12.21 -21.28 14.07
N ASP A 251 -12.78 -20.32 13.33
CA ASP A 251 -13.67 -20.58 12.21
C ASP A 251 -12.93 -20.66 10.87
N LEU A 252 -11.63 -20.36 10.85
CA LEU A 252 -10.80 -20.42 9.65
C LEU A 252 -9.84 -21.59 9.69
N PRO A 253 -9.67 -22.32 8.57
CA PRO A 253 -8.70 -23.39 8.49
C PRO A 253 -7.27 -22.81 8.52
N LYS A 254 -6.36 -23.56 9.12
CA LYS A 254 -4.92 -23.36 8.96
C LYS A 254 -4.53 -23.73 7.54
N LEU A 255 -3.65 -22.91 6.94
CA LEU A 255 -3.23 -23.14 5.57
C LEU A 255 -1.81 -23.71 5.55
N LYS A 256 -1.65 -24.81 4.81
CA LYS A 256 -0.35 -25.30 4.40
C LYS A 256 -0.20 -25.02 2.90
N ILE A 257 0.60 -24.01 2.61
CA ILE A 257 0.72 -23.42 1.26
C ILE A 257 1.21 -24.44 0.23
N SER A 258 2.13 -25.34 0.63
CA SER A 258 2.62 -26.41 -0.22
C SER A 258 1.57 -27.45 -0.61
N GLU A 259 0.46 -27.55 0.12
CA GLU A 259 -0.63 -28.50 -0.18
C GLU A 259 -1.72 -27.88 -1.08
N ILE A 260 -1.64 -26.58 -1.39
CA ILE A 260 -2.62 -25.89 -2.21
C ILE A 260 -2.07 -25.78 -3.65
N PRO A 261 -2.61 -26.52 -4.63
CA PRO A 261 -2.04 -26.62 -5.98
C PRO A 261 -1.91 -25.26 -6.68
N GLU A 262 -2.83 -24.35 -6.46
CA GLU A 262 -2.87 -23.03 -7.08
C GLU A 262 -1.74 -22.10 -6.62
N PHE A 263 -1.09 -22.42 -5.50
CA PHE A 263 0.03 -21.64 -4.96
C PHE A 263 1.40 -22.24 -5.34
N GLN A 264 1.43 -23.42 -5.97
CA GLN A 264 2.69 -24.06 -6.39
C GLN A 264 3.36 -23.34 -7.59
N LYS A 265 2.56 -22.72 -8.45
CA LYS A 265 3.05 -21.93 -9.58
C LYS A 265 2.67 -20.46 -9.40
N LEU A 266 3.53 -19.72 -8.75
CA LEU A 266 3.41 -18.26 -8.66
C LEU A 266 4.17 -17.64 -9.83
N GLU A 267 3.48 -17.34 -10.90
CA GLU A 267 4.04 -16.63 -12.05
C GLU A 267 4.09 -15.13 -11.77
N LEU A 268 5.22 -14.52 -12.11
CA LEU A 268 5.41 -13.08 -12.08
C LEU A 268 5.50 -12.56 -13.51
N PRO A 269 4.91 -11.40 -13.83
CA PRO A 269 5.21 -10.69 -15.06
C PRO A 269 6.64 -10.14 -14.98
N GLU A 270 7.14 -9.57 -16.06
CA GLU A 270 8.35 -8.74 -16.00
C GLU A 270 8.13 -7.61 -14.98
N LEU A 271 9.04 -7.49 -14.01
CA LEU A 271 8.92 -6.54 -12.91
C LEU A 271 9.44 -5.14 -13.33
N PRO A 272 9.02 -4.05 -12.65
CA PRO A 272 9.42 -2.69 -13.02
C PRO A 272 10.94 -2.52 -13.15
N TRP A 273 11.72 -3.03 -12.21
CA TRP A 273 13.17 -2.95 -12.23
C TRP A 273 13.82 -3.81 -13.34
N GLU A 274 13.26 -4.98 -13.64
CA GLU A 274 13.72 -5.82 -14.74
C GLU A 274 13.49 -5.12 -16.08
N LYS A 275 12.33 -4.48 -16.23
CA LYS A 275 11.96 -3.73 -17.42
C LYS A 275 12.83 -2.49 -17.59
N ARG A 276 13.17 -1.76 -16.53
CA ARG A 276 14.14 -0.65 -16.57
C ARG A 276 15.48 -1.10 -17.10
N GLU A 277 16.03 -2.18 -16.57
CA GLU A 277 17.30 -2.75 -17.00
C GLU A 277 17.23 -3.22 -18.47
N ARG A 278 16.15 -3.88 -18.85
CA ARG A 278 15.95 -4.30 -20.25
C ARG A 278 15.91 -3.11 -21.19
N TYR A 279 15.14 -2.08 -20.91
CA TYR A 279 15.03 -0.89 -21.75
C TYR A 279 16.37 -0.15 -21.89
N LYS A 280 17.10 -0.04 -20.82
CA LYS A 280 18.44 0.56 -20.81
C LYS A 280 19.43 -0.25 -21.67
N LYS A 281 19.43 -1.56 -21.53
CA LYS A 281 20.35 -2.47 -22.26
C LYS A 281 19.98 -2.61 -23.73
N GLU A 282 18.71 -2.84 -24.03
CA GLU A 282 18.26 -3.15 -25.39
C GLU A 282 18.16 -1.90 -26.25
N TYR A 283 17.55 -0.84 -25.72
CA TYR A 283 17.23 0.35 -26.50
C TYR A 283 18.21 1.51 -26.25
N GLY A 284 18.85 1.58 -25.10
CA GLY A 284 19.79 2.64 -24.74
C GLY A 284 19.15 4.03 -24.68
N ILE A 285 17.85 4.11 -24.34
CA ILE A 285 17.10 5.35 -24.15
C ILE A 285 17.39 5.96 -22.78
N LYS A 286 17.01 7.22 -22.59
CA LYS A 286 17.26 7.98 -21.36
C LYS A 286 16.48 7.44 -20.18
N ASP A 287 17.03 7.53 -18.99
CA ASP A 287 16.37 7.06 -17.75
C ASP A 287 15.00 7.74 -17.53
N GLU A 288 14.85 9.03 -17.86
CA GLU A 288 13.58 9.78 -17.78
C GLU A 288 12.50 9.21 -18.72
N ASP A 289 12.89 8.85 -19.94
CA ASP A 289 12.00 8.22 -20.92
C ASP A 289 11.59 6.83 -20.43
N ILE A 290 12.54 6.07 -19.87
CA ILE A 290 12.27 4.76 -19.27
C ILE A 290 11.21 4.88 -18.18
N GLU A 291 11.35 5.82 -17.24
CA GLU A 291 10.38 6.01 -16.17
C GLU A 291 8.98 6.37 -16.70
N SER A 292 8.90 7.13 -17.78
CA SER A 292 7.62 7.43 -18.44
C SER A 292 6.93 6.15 -18.94
N TYR A 293 7.67 5.23 -19.54
CA TYR A 293 7.15 3.93 -20.00
C TYR A 293 6.85 2.96 -18.85
N ILE A 294 7.64 2.98 -17.78
CA ILE A 294 7.43 2.11 -16.62
C ILE A 294 6.14 2.50 -15.88
N THR A 295 5.84 3.79 -15.80
CA THR A 295 4.67 4.31 -15.07
C THR A 295 3.37 4.27 -15.89
N ASP A 296 3.44 4.26 -17.22
CA ASP A 296 2.30 4.20 -18.14
C ASP A 296 2.35 2.94 -19.01
N ALA A 297 1.50 1.96 -18.69
CA ALA A 297 1.43 0.69 -19.40
C ALA A 297 1.02 0.84 -20.89
N SER A 298 0.17 1.84 -21.21
CA SER A 298 -0.28 2.09 -22.58
C SER A 298 0.84 2.67 -23.42
N LEU A 299 1.55 3.63 -22.85
CA LEU A 299 2.72 4.25 -23.46
C LEU A 299 3.84 3.23 -23.66
N SER A 300 4.08 2.39 -22.66
CA SER A 300 5.02 1.28 -22.73
C SER A 300 4.71 0.33 -23.88
N LYS A 301 3.46 -0.12 -23.98
CA LYS A 301 3.02 -1.01 -25.06
C LYS A 301 3.22 -0.36 -26.43
N PHE A 302 2.85 0.89 -26.59
CA PHE A 302 3.04 1.63 -27.83
C PHE A 302 4.53 1.72 -28.21
N PHE A 303 5.40 2.09 -27.26
CA PHE A 303 6.84 2.13 -27.50
C PHE A 303 7.41 0.75 -27.91
N GLU A 304 6.99 -0.33 -27.26
CA GLU A 304 7.44 -1.68 -27.60
C GLU A 304 6.96 -2.12 -28.99
N GLU A 305 5.78 -1.70 -29.44
CA GLU A 305 5.31 -1.95 -30.81
C GLU A 305 6.13 -1.18 -31.82
N VAL A 306 6.44 0.09 -31.56
CA VAL A 306 7.32 0.91 -32.41
C VAL A 306 8.73 0.31 -32.49
N SER A 307 9.30 -0.09 -31.34
CA SER A 307 10.65 -0.65 -31.27
C SER A 307 10.80 -1.98 -31.99
N LYS A 308 9.73 -2.78 -32.15
CA LYS A 308 9.73 -4.01 -32.96
C LYS A 308 9.83 -3.73 -34.46
N ILE A 309 9.33 -2.59 -34.91
CA ILE A 309 9.38 -2.17 -36.33
C ILE A 309 10.75 -1.56 -36.64
N LEU A 310 11.27 -0.74 -35.72
CA LEU A 310 12.54 -0.05 -35.84
C LEU A 310 13.67 -0.96 -35.34
N LYS A 311 14.57 -1.39 -36.28
CA LYS A 311 15.68 -2.31 -35.92
C LYS A 311 16.95 -1.58 -35.44
N GLU A 312 17.11 -0.32 -35.80
CA GLU A 312 18.30 0.47 -35.50
C GLU A 312 18.14 1.20 -34.19
N LYS A 313 19.12 1.07 -33.30
CA LYS A 313 19.08 1.71 -31.94
C LYS A 313 18.91 3.23 -32.01
N GLU A 314 19.53 3.89 -32.96
CA GLU A 314 19.44 5.36 -33.11
C GLU A 314 18.02 5.80 -33.51
N LEU A 315 17.34 5.02 -34.37
CA LEU A 315 15.93 5.29 -34.71
C LEU A 315 14.99 5.02 -33.54
N ILE A 316 15.28 4.00 -32.73
CA ILE A 316 14.49 3.70 -31.51
C ILE A 316 14.64 4.84 -30.50
N LYS A 317 15.86 5.38 -30.27
CA LYS A 317 16.08 6.54 -29.43
C LYS A 317 15.36 7.77 -29.93
N LEU A 318 15.42 8.04 -31.24
CA LEU A 318 14.71 9.15 -31.86
C LEU A 318 13.20 9.03 -31.67
N ALA A 319 12.65 7.84 -31.92
CA ALA A 319 11.23 7.54 -31.70
C ALA A 319 10.84 7.73 -30.22
N SER A 320 11.68 7.29 -29.28
CA SER A 320 11.44 7.51 -27.84
C SER A 320 11.36 9.00 -27.54
N ASN A 321 12.27 9.83 -28.03
CA ASN A 321 12.22 11.26 -27.83
C ASN A 321 10.89 11.88 -28.34
N TYR A 322 10.43 11.48 -29.56
CA TYR A 322 9.16 11.96 -30.09
C TYR A 322 7.95 11.48 -29.28
N ILE A 323 7.98 10.24 -28.78
CA ILE A 323 6.90 9.69 -27.96
C ILE A 323 6.81 10.45 -26.63
N THR A 324 7.93 10.64 -25.95
CA THR A 324 7.94 11.23 -24.59
C THR A 324 7.83 12.76 -24.59
N SER A 325 8.17 13.45 -25.68
CA SER A 325 7.99 14.90 -25.81
C SER A 325 6.70 15.25 -26.58
N ASP A 326 6.66 14.94 -27.88
CA ASP A 326 5.64 15.47 -28.79
C ASP A 326 4.29 14.74 -28.59
N ILE A 327 4.28 13.40 -28.59
CA ILE A 327 3.03 12.62 -28.47
C ILE A 327 2.39 12.83 -27.11
N ILE A 328 3.16 12.77 -26.03
CA ILE A 328 2.63 13.07 -24.68
C ILE A 328 2.08 14.50 -24.61
N GLY A 329 2.80 15.48 -25.18
CA GLY A 329 2.35 16.87 -25.23
C GLY A 329 1.03 17.05 -25.99
N ILE A 330 0.90 16.39 -27.14
CA ILE A 330 -0.35 16.41 -27.93
C ILE A 330 -1.49 15.74 -27.13
N LEU A 331 -1.25 14.59 -26.54
CA LEU A 331 -2.27 13.88 -25.75
C LEU A 331 -2.73 14.70 -24.54
N ALA A 332 -1.84 15.42 -23.88
CA ALA A 332 -2.17 16.31 -22.79
C ALA A 332 -3.06 17.48 -23.26
N SER A 333 -2.70 18.12 -24.36
CA SER A 333 -3.50 19.24 -24.92
C SER A 333 -4.88 18.80 -25.40
N VAL A 334 -5.01 17.60 -25.96
CA VAL A 334 -6.32 17.04 -26.34
C VAL A 334 -7.20 16.74 -25.12
N LYS A 335 -6.62 16.23 -24.03
CA LYS A 335 -7.35 16.02 -22.78
C LYS A 335 -7.85 17.33 -22.18
N GLU A 336 -7.01 18.37 -22.15
CA GLU A 336 -7.39 19.70 -21.69
C GLU A 336 -8.51 20.33 -22.54
N ALA A 337 -8.44 20.17 -23.86
CA ALA A 337 -9.47 20.69 -24.78
C ALA A 337 -10.83 19.98 -24.67
N ASN A 338 -10.88 18.75 -24.15
CA ASN A 338 -12.11 17.96 -23.96
C ASN A 338 -12.67 18.00 -22.53
N LEU A 339 -12.05 18.75 -21.61
CA LEU A 339 -12.62 18.99 -20.28
C LEU A 339 -13.76 20.01 -20.41
N PRO A 340 -14.93 19.78 -19.80
CA PRO A 340 -15.97 20.80 -19.70
C PRO A 340 -15.42 22.01 -18.93
N PRO A 341 -15.84 23.24 -19.27
CA PRO A 341 -15.39 24.43 -18.53
C PRO A 341 -15.78 24.31 -17.06
N ALA A 342 -14.86 24.71 -16.19
CA ALA A 342 -14.97 24.63 -14.73
C ALA A 342 -16.16 25.43 -14.18
#